data_496fa45846e6ffa91c05aa2460ff7045
#
_entry.id   496fa45846e6ffa91c05aa2460ff7045
#
_cell.length_a   1.000
_cell.length_b   1.000
_cell.length_c   1.000
_cell.angle_alpha   90.00
_cell.angle_beta   90.00
_cell.angle_gamma   90.00
#
_symmetry.space_group_name_H-M   'P 1'
#
loop_
_entity.id
_entity.type
_entity.pdbx_description
1 polymer ?
#
loop_
_entity_poly.entity_id
_entity_poly.type
_entity_poly.pdbx_seq_one_letter_code
_entity_poly.pdbx_strand_id
1 'polypeptide(L)'
;MALPIEELPVRDLPRRLREPQRGGAAEHFGPTDPHLDLARLPLLRRALQSRRFQFLLILPNQLIFWLVIVTGLFGALLPTHNFSTVITWYIWFCAVFLLMAGVGRGWCAMCPFGGLAEWVQRRTLWTRHPGSIGLGRRWPRALARFGILPSVAMFLALTWFEEFLNIAGPGDPRFTSFLVLTVIGLALVTFLVFERRTFCRYLCPLTALIGTVGATGMVAGMRTRDRERCLTCPTKDCLRGSERGYPCPWYEWPGSATSNLMCGLCTECLKNCPYDNVGLFVQPPLTSVIAPVRRRTDIAWAVALLFGLVLFQQVNALPAYAALDGWLNGVTHFPGYPNPIDFGGIVAAVVLLIAAVGWGLRRVFAAPGGNPDAGGAWRRGAFSPWFTALGYGLIPLMGADYLARQLPRFLLHAPRIVAAISDPFARGWNLFGTAHSSLYGAHLASGWGLVAGQLLVTGLGTLAAAYATWRIAGRDLAPLTARAAGLRVTSTLLVVACGVGVGALYVAMGGAQ
;
A
#
# COMPACT_ATOMS: atom_id res chain seq x y z
N MET A 1 14.93 12.59 30.43
CA MET A 1 13.94 11.62 29.93
C MET A 1 12.94 12.39 29.09
N ALA A 2 12.84 12.20 27.75
CA ALA A 2 11.89 12.98 26.95
C ALA A 2 10.49 12.39 27.16
N LEU A 3 9.53 13.24 27.50
CA LEU A 3 8.14 12.84 27.68
C LEU A 3 7.59 12.14 26.43
N PRO A 4 6.71 11.14 26.58
CA PRO A 4 5.97 10.57 25.46
C PRO A 4 5.26 11.67 24.66
N ILE A 5 5.07 11.48 23.34
CA ILE A 5 4.35 12.46 22.50
C ILE A 5 2.95 12.75 23.06
N GLU A 6 2.36 11.78 23.74
CA GLU A 6 1.03 11.88 24.38
C GLU A 6 0.97 12.87 25.55
N GLU A 7 2.11 13.07 26.22
CA GLU A 7 2.23 13.97 27.39
C GLU A 7 2.80 15.34 27.03
N LEU A 8 3.29 15.52 25.79
CA LEU A 8 3.84 16.81 25.37
C LEU A 8 2.73 17.86 25.26
N PRO A 9 2.95 19.10 25.79
CA PRO A 9 2.10 20.23 25.49
C PRO A 9 2.06 20.48 23.97
N VAL A 10 0.98 21.09 23.47
CA VAL A 10 0.80 21.32 22.02
C VAL A 10 2.00 22.05 21.40
N ARG A 11 2.61 22.98 22.13
CA ARG A 11 3.81 23.73 21.72
C ARG A 11 5.04 22.82 21.48
N ASP A 12 5.11 21.66 22.16
CA ASP A 12 6.26 20.76 22.10
C ASP A 12 6.02 19.57 21.16
N LEU A 13 4.86 19.52 20.51
CA LEU A 13 4.62 18.56 19.44
C LEU A 13 5.58 18.80 18.25
N PRO A 14 6.01 17.77 17.54
CA PRO A 14 6.79 17.93 16.31
C PRO A 14 6.15 18.95 15.37
N ARG A 15 6.96 19.78 14.69
CA ARG A 15 6.47 20.86 13.81
C ARG A 15 5.40 20.39 12.83
N ARG A 16 5.55 19.19 12.25
CA ARG A 16 4.57 18.55 11.36
C ARG A 16 3.19 18.31 12.01
N LEU A 17 3.12 18.27 13.34
CA LEU A 17 1.88 18.05 14.09
C LEU A 17 1.30 19.36 14.64
N ARG A 18 2.10 20.42 14.70
CA ARG A 18 1.68 21.76 15.17
C ARG A 18 1.20 22.64 14.04
N GLU A 19 1.96 22.66 12.94
CA GLU A 19 1.69 23.54 11.82
C GLU A 19 0.95 22.77 10.73
N PRO A 20 -0.16 23.32 10.22
CA PRO A 20 -0.72 22.84 8.97
C PRO A 20 0.31 23.04 7.86
N GLN A 21 0.39 22.11 6.95
CA GLN A 21 1.18 22.33 5.74
C GLN A 21 0.57 23.54 5.01
N ARG A 22 1.32 24.66 4.98
CA ARG A 22 0.87 25.86 4.28
C ARG A 22 0.54 25.51 2.84
N GLY A 23 -0.65 25.85 2.41
CA GLY A 23 -1.03 25.91 0.98
C GLY A 23 -1.87 24.76 0.43
N GLY A 24 -2.22 23.71 1.16
CA GLY A 24 -2.86 22.59 0.44
C GLY A 24 -4.23 22.13 0.95
N ALA A 25 -4.38 22.00 2.24
CA ALA A 25 -5.55 21.31 2.78
C ALA A 25 -6.82 22.17 2.79
N ALA A 26 -6.70 23.48 2.92
CA ALA A 26 -7.86 24.38 2.94
C ALA A 26 -8.51 24.47 1.54
N GLU A 27 -7.70 24.44 0.48
CA GLU A 27 -8.19 24.52 -0.90
C GLU A 27 -8.85 23.22 -1.37
N HIS A 28 -8.47 22.06 -0.80
CA HIS A 28 -8.97 20.75 -1.26
C HIS A 28 -10.06 20.14 -0.37
N PHE A 29 -10.17 20.56 0.87
CA PHE A 29 -11.13 20.04 1.84
C PHE A 29 -11.89 21.15 2.57
N GLY A 30 -12.04 22.29 1.93
CA GLY A 30 -12.88 23.38 2.38
C GLY A 30 -14.39 23.03 2.28
N PRO A 31 -15.26 23.84 2.88
CA PRO A 31 -16.71 23.63 2.84
C PRO A 31 -17.31 23.66 1.43
N THR A 32 -16.55 24.10 0.44
CA THR A 32 -16.93 24.15 -0.99
C THR A 32 -16.54 22.92 -1.79
N ASP A 33 -15.71 22.01 -1.21
CA ASP A 33 -15.32 20.80 -1.90
C ASP A 33 -16.47 19.77 -1.93
N PRO A 34 -16.74 19.11 -3.07
CA PRO A 34 -17.87 18.19 -3.25
C PRO A 34 -17.64 16.83 -2.57
N HIS A 35 -16.89 16.76 -1.48
CA HIS A 35 -16.60 15.52 -0.78
C HIS A 35 -17.74 15.13 0.16
N LEU A 36 -18.30 13.94 -0.06
CA LEU A 36 -19.33 13.37 0.77
C LEU A 36 -18.73 12.88 2.10
N ASP A 37 -19.21 13.42 3.23
CA ASP A 37 -18.88 12.93 4.55
C ASP A 37 -19.82 11.77 4.94
N LEU A 38 -19.31 10.54 4.84
CA LEU A 38 -20.06 9.33 5.20
C LEU A 38 -20.39 9.27 6.71
N ALA A 39 -19.58 9.92 7.55
CA ALA A 39 -19.85 9.95 8.99
C ALA A 39 -21.02 10.89 9.37
N ARG A 40 -21.66 11.55 8.42
CA ARG A 40 -22.95 12.24 8.64
C ARG A 40 -24.15 11.26 8.67
N LEU A 41 -23.99 10.07 8.06
CA LEU A 41 -25.03 9.03 8.13
C LEU A 41 -25.13 8.47 9.56
N PRO A 42 -26.28 8.56 10.26
CA PRO A 42 -26.37 8.28 11.69
C PRO A 42 -26.03 6.84 12.06
N LEU A 43 -26.44 5.87 11.26
CA LEU A 43 -26.12 4.45 11.48
C LEU A 43 -24.63 4.18 11.32
N LEU A 44 -24.03 4.69 10.22
CA LEU A 44 -22.61 4.52 9.96
C LEU A 44 -21.77 5.24 11.02
N ARG A 45 -22.16 6.45 11.41
CA ARG A 45 -21.48 7.19 12.49
C ARG A 45 -21.50 6.40 13.80
N ARG A 46 -22.63 5.85 14.22
CA ARG A 46 -22.74 5.03 15.43
C ARG A 46 -21.83 3.80 15.35
N ALA A 47 -21.79 3.13 14.18
CA ALA A 47 -20.91 2.01 13.94
C ALA A 47 -19.43 2.41 14.06
N LEU A 48 -19.00 3.46 13.33
CA LEU A 48 -17.62 3.95 13.32
C LEU A 48 -17.13 4.46 14.71
N GLN A 49 -18.04 5.02 15.52
CA GLN A 49 -17.75 5.46 16.89
C GLN A 49 -17.78 4.32 17.91
N SER A 50 -18.34 3.16 17.55
CA SER A 50 -18.37 2.00 18.43
C SER A 50 -16.96 1.45 18.68
N ARG A 51 -16.66 1.11 19.94
CA ARG A 51 -15.40 0.44 20.30
C ARG A 51 -15.29 -0.96 19.69
N ARG A 52 -16.42 -1.64 19.46
CA ARG A 52 -16.49 -2.98 18.86
C ARG A 52 -16.31 -2.98 17.35
N PHE A 53 -16.41 -1.82 16.68
CA PHE A 53 -16.38 -1.73 15.22
C PHE A 53 -15.13 -2.38 14.62
N GLN A 54 -13.96 -1.97 15.08
CA GLN A 54 -12.69 -2.51 14.58
C GLN A 54 -12.53 -4.00 14.92
N PHE A 55 -12.97 -4.43 16.10
CA PHE A 55 -12.96 -5.84 16.48
C PHE A 55 -13.80 -6.68 15.53
N LEU A 56 -15.04 -6.24 15.25
CA LEU A 56 -15.95 -6.94 14.34
C LEU A 56 -15.43 -7.02 12.90
N LEU A 57 -14.66 -6.00 12.44
CA LEU A 57 -14.01 -6.04 11.14
C LEU A 57 -12.81 -6.99 11.10
N ILE A 58 -12.06 -7.08 12.20
CA ILE A 58 -10.85 -7.92 12.27
C ILE A 58 -11.21 -9.39 12.49
N LEU A 59 -12.25 -9.69 13.25
CA LEU A 59 -12.59 -11.05 13.68
C LEU A 59 -12.75 -12.04 12.52
N PRO A 60 -13.52 -11.78 11.46
CA PRO A 60 -13.62 -12.70 10.32
C PRO A 60 -12.28 -12.97 9.65
N ASN A 61 -11.50 -11.91 9.44
CA ASN A 61 -10.16 -12.02 8.85
C ASN A 61 -9.20 -12.77 9.77
N GLN A 62 -9.34 -12.63 11.09
CA GLN A 62 -8.56 -13.38 12.07
C GLN A 62 -8.87 -14.88 12.03
N LEU A 63 -10.14 -15.25 11.87
CA LEU A 63 -10.54 -16.65 11.73
C LEU A 63 -9.97 -17.28 10.44
N ILE A 64 -10.11 -16.58 9.31
CA ILE A 64 -9.53 -17.01 8.04
C ILE A 64 -8.01 -17.13 8.15
N PHE A 65 -7.36 -16.18 8.81
CA PHE A 65 -5.91 -16.17 9.01
C PHE A 65 -5.40 -17.37 9.79
N TRP A 66 -6.07 -17.76 10.89
CA TRP A 66 -5.70 -18.97 11.62
C TRP A 66 -5.99 -20.23 10.81
N LEU A 67 -7.08 -20.25 10.05
CA LEU A 67 -7.37 -21.36 9.15
C LEU A 67 -6.28 -21.49 8.07
N VAL A 68 -5.78 -20.39 7.50
CA VAL A 68 -4.65 -20.38 6.56
C VAL A 68 -3.41 -21.03 7.19
N ILE A 69 -3.06 -20.67 8.42
CA ILE A 69 -1.89 -21.23 9.11
C ILE A 69 -2.06 -22.74 9.31
N VAL A 70 -3.21 -23.15 9.86
CA VAL A 70 -3.44 -24.56 10.22
C VAL A 70 -3.56 -25.44 8.97
N THR A 71 -4.27 -24.99 7.94
CA THR A 71 -4.43 -25.76 6.70
C THR A 71 -3.14 -25.82 5.88
N GLY A 72 -2.32 -24.75 5.90
CA GLY A 72 -1.01 -24.81 5.24
C GLY A 72 -0.05 -25.78 5.93
N LEU A 73 -0.06 -25.87 7.26
CA LEU A 73 0.82 -26.80 8.00
C LEU A 73 0.35 -28.26 7.93
N PHE A 74 -0.96 -28.52 7.99
CA PHE A 74 -1.53 -29.84 8.20
C PHE A 74 -2.45 -30.32 7.09
N GLY A 75 -2.70 -29.51 6.05
CA GLY A 75 -3.51 -29.85 4.88
C GLY A 75 -2.73 -30.56 3.78
N ALA A 76 -3.36 -30.74 2.63
CA ALA A 76 -2.73 -31.35 1.47
C ALA A 76 -1.50 -30.58 1.01
N LEU A 77 -0.47 -31.29 0.57
CA LEU A 77 0.74 -30.69 0.01
C LEU A 77 0.55 -30.17 -1.43
N LEU A 78 -0.53 -30.57 -2.10
CA LEU A 78 -0.84 -30.06 -3.42
C LEU A 78 -1.45 -28.65 -3.31
N PRO A 79 -0.78 -27.61 -3.82
CA PRO A 79 -1.18 -26.21 -3.61
C PRO A 79 -2.59 -25.90 -4.09
N THR A 80 -3.00 -26.48 -5.22
CA THR A 80 -4.32 -26.26 -5.82
C THR A 80 -5.49 -26.82 -5.01
N HIS A 81 -5.22 -27.73 -4.06
CA HIS A 81 -6.19 -28.34 -3.16
C HIS A 81 -6.09 -27.78 -1.73
N ASN A 82 -5.03 -27.03 -1.44
CA ASN A 82 -4.79 -26.51 -0.11
C ASN A 82 -5.49 -25.16 0.08
N PHE A 83 -6.35 -25.06 1.10
CA PHE A 83 -7.09 -23.83 1.41
C PHE A 83 -6.15 -22.62 1.60
N SER A 84 -5.01 -22.79 2.27
CA SER A 84 -4.03 -21.72 2.52
C SER A 84 -3.54 -21.09 1.21
N THR A 85 -3.18 -21.90 0.22
CA THR A 85 -2.73 -21.40 -1.10
C THR A 85 -3.87 -20.74 -1.86
N VAL A 86 -5.04 -21.39 -1.91
CA VAL A 86 -6.19 -20.90 -2.68
C VAL A 86 -6.65 -19.54 -2.17
N ILE A 87 -6.86 -19.40 -0.86
CA ILE A 87 -7.36 -18.13 -0.29
C ILE A 87 -6.31 -17.02 -0.34
N THR A 88 -5.03 -17.33 -0.06
CA THR A 88 -3.98 -16.31 0.04
C THR A 88 -3.52 -15.84 -1.33
N TRP A 89 -3.10 -16.76 -2.21
CA TRP A 89 -2.41 -16.42 -3.45
C TRP A 89 -3.34 -16.22 -4.63
N TYR A 90 -4.46 -16.98 -4.69
CA TYR A 90 -5.37 -16.88 -5.82
C TYR A 90 -6.50 -15.87 -5.62
N ILE A 91 -6.91 -15.61 -4.36
CA ILE A 91 -8.04 -14.71 -4.08
C ILE A 91 -7.58 -13.42 -3.40
N TRP A 92 -6.96 -13.53 -2.23
CA TRP A 92 -6.69 -12.36 -1.39
C TRP A 92 -5.77 -11.34 -2.07
N PHE A 93 -4.70 -11.79 -2.75
CA PHE A 93 -3.80 -10.86 -3.41
C PHE A 93 -4.49 -10.04 -4.50
N CYS A 94 -5.40 -10.61 -5.29
CA CYS A 94 -6.20 -9.85 -6.25
C CYS A 94 -7.19 -8.92 -5.53
N ALA A 95 -7.94 -9.46 -4.55
CA ALA A 95 -8.95 -8.73 -3.81
C ALA A 95 -8.38 -7.51 -3.06
N VAL A 96 -7.16 -7.60 -2.51
CA VAL A 96 -6.55 -6.48 -1.79
C VAL A 96 -6.24 -5.30 -2.70
N PHE A 97 -5.87 -5.52 -3.98
CA PHE A 97 -5.68 -4.43 -4.95
C PHE A 97 -7.00 -3.75 -5.31
N LEU A 98 -8.08 -4.52 -5.49
CA LEU A 98 -9.42 -3.96 -5.72
C LEU A 98 -9.89 -3.17 -4.49
N LEU A 99 -9.63 -3.68 -3.29
CA LEU A 99 -9.93 -2.98 -2.04
C LEU A 99 -9.14 -1.66 -1.92
N MET A 100 -7.85 -1.65 -2.29
CA MET A 100 -7.04 -0.43 -2.30
C MET A 100 -7.59 0.61 -3.28
N ALA A 101 -7.96 0.20 -4.48
CA ALA A 101 -8.54 1.09 -5.48
C ALA A 101 -9.89 1.69 -5.03
N GLY A 102 -10.72 0.93 -4.28
CA GLY A 102 -11.99 1.40 -3.72
C GLY A 102 -11.82 2.21 -2.44
N VAL A 103 -11.30 1.56 -1.41
CA VAL A 103 -11.34 2.04 -0.01
C VAL A 103 -9.98 2.58 0.48
N GLY A 104 -8.95 2.64 -0.39
CA GLY A 104 -7.63 3.08 0.01
C GLY A 104 -6.99 2.12 1.01
N ARG A 105 -6.53 2.62 2.17
CA ARG A 105 -5.93 1.76 3.23
C ARG A 105 -6.96 0.98 4.08
N GLY A 106 -8.16 0.71 3.57
CA GLY A 106 -9.21 -0.02 4.31
C GLY A 106 -8.76 -1.37 4.85
N TRP A 107 -7.88 -2.08 4.13
CA TRP A 107 -7.27 -3.32 4.61
C TRP A 107 -6.59 -3.16 5.98
N CYS A 108 -5.90 -2.04 6.24
CA CYS A 108 -5.22 -1.81 7.51
C CYS A 108 -6.17 -1.74 8.71
N ALA A 109 -7.44 -1.40 8.50
CA ALA A 109 -8.47 -1.39 9.56
C ALA A 109 -8.94 -2.80 9.95
N MET A 110 -8.89 -3.75 9.00
CA MET A 110 -9.35 -5.14 9.19
C MET A 110 -8.21 -6.17 9.21
N CYS A 111 -6.94 -5.71 9.16
CA CYS A 111 -5.76 -6.55 9.04
C CYS A 111 -5.56 -7.43 10.29
N PRO A 112 -5.45 -8.77 10.12
CA PRO A 112 -5.27 -9.69 11.25
C PRO A 112 -3.91 -9.51 11.95
N PHE A 113 -2.83 -9.19 11.23
CA PHE A 113 -1.50 -8.96 11.80
C PHE A 113 -1.50 -7.77 12.77
N GLY A 114 -2.01 -6.62 12.29
CA GLY A 114 -2.09 -5.41 13.11
C GLY A 114 -3.11 -5.54 14.24
N GLY A 115 -4.22 -6.23 14.00
CA GLY A 115 -5.28 -6.45 14.97
C GLY A 115 -4.83 -7.29 16.15
N LEU A 116 -4.26 -8.48 15.89
CA LEU A 116 -3.77 -9.36 16.94
C LEU A 116 -2.66 -8.69 17.77
N ALA A 117 -1.67 -8.08 17.11
CA ALA A 117 -0.59 -7.40 17.81
C ALA A 117 -1.08 -6.24 18.70
N GLU A 118 -2.09 -5.50 18.23
CA GLU A 118 -2.73 -4.44 19.02
C GLU A 118 -3.53 -5.00 20.21
N TRP A 119 -4.28 -6.09 20.04
CA TRP A 119 -5.02 -6.73 21.12
C TRP A 119 -4.08 -7.23 22.23
N VAL A 120 -2.97 -7.85 21.84
CA VAL A 120 -1.93 -8.28 22.80
C VAL A 120 -1.35 -7.07 23.51
N GLN A 121 -0.88 -6.05 22.78
CA GLN A 121 -0.27 -4.85 23.37
C GLN A 121 -1.22 -4.12 24.32
N ARG A 122 -2.50 -3.98 23.95
CA ARG A 122 -3.53 -3.28 24.72
C ARG A 122 -4.17 -4.14 25.80
N ARG A 123 -3.94 -5.44 25.80
CA ARG A 123 -4.56 -6.44 26.70
C ARG A 123 -6.08 -6.44 26.63
N THR A 124 -6.66 -6.11 25.49
CA THR A 124 -8.11 -6.04 25.31
C THR A 124 -8.50 -6.18 23.84
N LEU A 125 -9.69 -6.70 23.59
CA LEU A 125 -10.25 -6.85 22.25
C LEU A 125 -11.01 -5.59 21.80
N TRP A 126 -11.82 -4.97 22.70
CA TRP A 126 -12.66 -3.80 22.36
C TRP A 126 -12.86 -2.80 23.49
N THR A 127 -12.60 -3.16 24.74
CA THR A 127 -12.68 -2.21 25.84
C THR A 127 -11.42 -1.36 25.90
N ARG A 128 -11.49 -0.16 26.48
CA ARG A 128 -10.29 0.59 26.77
C ARG A 128 -9.65 0.08 28.06
N HIS A 129 -8.40 -0.29 27.97
CA HIS A 129 -7.56 -0.59 29.11
C HIS A 129 -6.54 0.54 29.31
N PRO A 130 -6.36 1.08 30.52
CA PRO A 130 -5.45 2.20 30.77
C PRO A 130 -3.97 1.81 30.62
N GLY A 131 -3.63 0.53 30.83
CA GLY A 131 -2.28 0.02 30.67
C GLY A 131 -2.07 -0.69 29.33
N SER A 132 -0.87 -0.63 28.82
CA SER A 132 -0.40 -1.48 27.72
C SER A 132 0.79 -2.31 28.19
N ILE A 133 0.97 -3.51 27.60
CA ILE A 133 2.20 -4.26 27.78
C ILE A 133 3.18 -3.85 26.69
N GLY A 134 4.47 -3.83 27.05
CA GLY A 134 5.55 -3.51 26.13
C GLY A 134 6.42 -2.35 26.63
N LEU A 135 7.55 -2.18 25.93
CA LEU A 135 8.57 -1.21 26.32
C LEU A 135 8.25 0.23 25.88
N GLY A 136 7.29 0.41 24.97
CA GLY A 136 6.87 1.73 24.46
C GLY A 136 8.00 2.57 23.86
N ARG A 137 9.08 1.94 23.37
CA ARG A 137 10.24 2.65 22.82
C ARG A 137 9.87 3.39 21.55
N ARG A 138 10.46 4.55 21.34
CA ARG A 138 10.31 5.30 20.07
C ARG A 138 11.14 4.63 18.98
N TRP A 139 10.62 4.69 17.75
CA TRP A 139 11.37 4.24 16.59
C TRP A 139 12.69 5.01 16.45
N PRO A 140 13.83 4.33 16.21
CA PRO A 140 15.14 4.98 16.15
C PRO A 140 15.17 6.11 15.11
N ARG A 141 15.68 7.28 15.50
CA ARG A 141 15.76 8.45 14.61
C ARG A 141 16.59 8.17 13.35
N ALA A 142 17.65 7.36 13.48
CA ALA A 142 18.49 6.95 12.36
C ALA A 142 17.70 6.15 11.29
N LEU A 143 16.72 5.33 11.69
CA LEU A 143 15.86 4.59 10.77
C LEU A 143 14.66 5.44 10.29
N ALA A 144 14.17 6.33 11.13
CA ALA A 144 13.02 7.20 10.80
C ALA A 144 13.29 8.13 9.60
N ARG A 145 14.57 8.46 9.32
CA ARG A 145 14.98 9.25 8.15
C ARG A 145 14.67 8.59 6.82
N PHE A 146 14.64 7.25 6.79
CA PHE A 146 14.34 6.47 5.58
C PHE A 146 12.83 6.38 5.30
N GLY A 147 11.97 6.90 6.20
CA GLY A 147 10.53 6.94 6.01
C GLY A 147 9.93 5.54 5.80
N ILE A 148 9.32 5.31 4.64
CA ILE A 148 8.63 4.06 4.29
C ILE A 148 9.57 3.01 3.66
N LEU A 149 10.82 3.35 3.33
CA LEU A 149 11.74 2.46 2.61
C LEU A 149 12.06 1.14 3.33
N PRO A 150 12.15 1.04 4.67
CA PRO A 150 12.31 -0.26 5.33
C PRO A 150 11.17 -1.25 5.03
N SER A 151 9.93 -0.74 4.88
CA SER A 151 8.79 -1.57 4.43
C SER A 151 8.98 -2.09 3.01
N VAL A 152 9.52 -1.25 2.10
CA VAL A 152 9.82 -1.67 0.72
C VAL A 152 10.92 -2.71 0.70
N ALA A 153 12.00 -2.50 1.45
CA ALA A 153 13.09 -3.46 1.54
C ALA A 153 12.61 -4.84 2.04
N MET A 154 11.73 -4.83 3.04
CA MET A 154 11.11 -6.06 3.52
C MET A 154 10.22 -6.72 2.48
N PHE A 155 9.46 -5.93 1.70
CA PHE A 155 8.62 -6.46 0.64
C PHE A 155 9.45 -7.07 -0.49
N LEU A 156 10.53 -6.41 -0.91
CA LEU A 156 11.49 -6.95 -1.89
C LEU A 156 12.09 -8.29 -1.42
N ALA A 157 12.57 -8.33 -0.17
CA ALA A 157 13.15 -9.55 0.40
C ALA A 157 12.12 -10.70 0.45
N LEU A 158 10.90 -10.42 0.94
CA LEU A 158 9.85 -11.44 1.02
C LEU A 158 9.40 -11.92 -0.37
N THR A 159 9.33 -11.03 -1.36
CA THR A 159 9.00 -11.42 -2.73
C THR A 159 10.12 -12.25 -3.36
N TRP A 160 11.37 -11.91 -3.12
CA TRP A 160 12.47 -12.76 -3.57
C TRP A 160 12.40 -14.17 -2.95
N PHE A 161 12.15 -14.28 -1.64
CA PHE A 161 11.93 -15.58 -0.99
C PHE A 161 10.68 -16.30 -1.52
N GLU A 162 9.61 -15.58 -1.83
CA GLU A 162 8.39 -16.14 -2.41
C GLU A 162 8.67 -16.77 -3.78
N GLU A 163 9.41 -16.08 -4.64
CA GLU A 163 9.80 -16.61 -5.95
C GLU A 163 10.82 -17.77 -5.80
N PHE A 164 11.82 -17.63 -4.92
CA PHE A 164 12.85 -18.64 -4.66
C PHE A 164 12.26 -19.98 -4.15
N LEU A 165 11.30 -19.92 -3.24
CA LEU A 165 10.60 -21.08 -2.69
C LEU A 165 9.36 -21.48 -3.50
N ASN A 166 9.05 -20.71 -4.55
CA ASN A 166 7.87 -20.86 -5.40
C ASN A 166 6.55 -20.98 -4.62
N ILE A 167 6.38 -20.15 -3.58
CA ILE A 167 5.32 -20.27 -2.57
C ILE A 167 3.94 -20.03 -3.19
N ALA A 168 3.83 -19.07 -4.10
CA ALA A 168 2.57 -18.71 -4.78
C ALA A 168 2.24 -19.61 -5.98
N GLY A 169 3.17 -20.49 -6.38
CA GLY A 169 3.07 -21.45 -7.46
C GLY A 169 2.93 -22.90 -6.96
N PRO A 170 3.67 -23.84 -7.56
CA PRO A 170 3.62 -25.26 -7.20
C PRO A 170 4.43 -25.61 -5.92
N GLY A 171 4.93 -24.64 -5.18
CA GLY A 171 5.70 -24.87 -3.96
C GLY A 171 4.87 -25.43 -2.80
N ASP A 172 5.56 -25.89 -1.75
CA ASP A 172 4.92 -26.48 -0.57
C ASP A 172 4.05 -25.43 0.18
N PRO A 173 2.74 -25.69 0.39
CA PRO A 173 1.84 -24.80 1.12
C PRO A 173 2.31 -24.44 2.54
N ARG A 174 3.14 -25.25 3.18
CA ARG A 174 3.72 -24.98 4.50
C ARG A 174 4.53 -23.68 4.51
N PHE A 175 5.18 -23.32 3.40
CA PHE A 175 5.92 -22.06 3.30
C PHE A 175 5.01 -20.85 3.42
N THR A 176 3.76 -20.90 2.94
CA THR A 176 2.77 -19.85 3.19
C THR A 176 2.53 -19.67 4.69
N SER A 177 2.36 -20.75 5.44
CA SER A 177 2.16 -20.70 6.89
C SER A 177 3.40 -20.18 7.62
N PHE A 178 4.60 -20.62 7.25
CA PHE A 178 5.85 -20.11 7.84
C PHE A 178 6.05 -18.62 7.54
N LEU A 179 5.76 -18.17 6.32
CA LEU A 179 5.80 -16.76 5.95
C LEU A 179 4.86 -15.94 6.84
N VAL A 180 3.62 -16.39 6.97
CA VAL A 180 2.59 -15.74 7.78
C VAL A 180 2.97 -15.71 9.26
N LEU A 181 3.48 -16.82 9.81
CA LEU A 181 3.98 -16.90 11.20
C LEU A 181 5.18 -15.99 11.45
N THR A 182 6.09 -15.89 10.48
CA THR A 182 7.25 -14.98 10.57
C THR A 182 6.80 -13.53 10.62
N VAL A 183 5.88 -13.12 9.75
CA VAL A 183 5.37 -11.74 9.72
C VAL A 183 4.60 -11.40 11.00
N ILE A 184 3.80 -12.35 11.56
CA ILE A 184 3.08 -12.09 12.81
C ILE A 184 4.04 -12.04 14.00
N GLY A 185 5.03 -12.92 14.06
CA GLY A 185 6.07 -12.90 15.09
C GLY A 185 6.81 -11.56 15.11
N LEU A 186 7.23 -11.07 13.94
CA LEU A 186 7.87 -9.77 13.80
C LEU A 186 6.92 -8.62 14.18
N ALA A 187 5.65 -8.71 13.83
CA ALA A 187 4.64 -7.72 14.23
C ALA A 187 4.51 -7.69 15.77
N LEU A 188 4.32 -8.84 16.41
CA LEU A 188 4.20 -8.96 17.88
C LEU A 188 5.43 -8.39 18.59
N VAL A 189 6.64 -8.80 18.19
CA VAL A 189 7.89 -8.28 18.78
C VAL A 189 7.96 -6.76 18.61
N THR A 190 7.66 -6.24 17.42
CA THR A 190 7.72 -4.80 17.16
C THR A 190 6.70 -4.02 17.98
N PHE A 191 5.47 -4.52 18.14
CA PHE A 191 4.44 -3.89 18.97
C PHE A 191 4.78 -3.92 20.46
N LEU A 192 5.47 -4.97 20.94
CA LEU A 192 5.92 -5.06 22.32
C LEU A 192 7.13 -4.18 22.61
N VAL A 193 8.01 -3.97 21.64
CA VAL A 193 9.21 -3.13 21.81
C VAL A 193 8.91 -1.65 21.59
N PHE A 194 8.16 -1.33 20.53
CA PHE A 194 7.94 0.05 20.10
C PHE A 194 6.53 0.54 20.39
N GLU A 195 6.39 1.88 20.39
CA GLU A 195 5.11 2.55 20.59
C GLU A 195 4.14 2.35 19.43
N ARG A 196 2.84 2.25 19.73
CA ARG A 196 1.74 2.24 18.75
C ARG A 196 1.95 1.22 17.62
N ARG A 197 1.44 1.50 16.41
CA ARG A 197 1.57 0.65 15.21
C ARG A 197 2.90 0.87 14.47
N THR A 198 4.05 0.85 15.16
CA THR A 198 5.38 1.07 14.53
C THR A 198 5.67 0.04 13.43
N PHE A 199 5.34 -1.23 13.64
CA PHE A 199 5.43 -2.25 12.59
C PHE A 199 4.69 -1.82 11.32
N CYS A 200 3.39 -1.47 11.46
CA CYS A 200 2.54 -1.07 10.33
C CYS A 200 2.99 0.23 9.66
N ARG A 201 3.82 1.05 10.30
CA ARG A 201 4.30 2.32 9.75
C ARG A 201 5.62 2.19 8.99
N TYR A 202 6.49 1.28 9.42
CA TYR A 202 7.87 1.24 8.95
C TYR A 202 8.32 -0.12 8.44
N LEU A 203 7.80 -1.23 8.97
CA LEU A 203 8.31 -2.57 8.69
C LEU A 203 7.32 -3.46 7.91
N CYS A 204 6.01 -3.28 8.10
CA CYS A 204 5.04 -4.12 7.40
C CYS A 204 5.29 -4.09 5.88
N PRO A 205 5.55 -5.23 5.24
CA PRO A 205 5.92 -5.29 3.82
C PRO A 205 4.86 -4.66 2.91
N LEU A 206 3.59 -4.77 3.26
CA LEU A 206 2.49 -4.23 2.48
C LEU A 206 2.25 -2.72 2.70
N THR A 207 2.89 -2.08 3.69
CA THR A 207 2.59 -0.69 4.03
C THR A 207 2.87 0.28 2.89
N ALA A 208 4.01 0.12 2.21
CA ALA A 208 4.37 0.95 1.08
C ALA A 208 3.41 0.75 -0.10
N LEU A 209 3.10 -0.50 -0.41
CA LEU A 209 2.20 -0.87 -1.50
C LEU A 209 0.77 -0.38 -1.24
N ILE A 210 0.19 -0.74 -0.07
CA ILE A 210 -1.17 -0.32 0.29
C ILE A 210 -1.28 1.21 0.41
N GLY A 211 -0.25 1.88 0.92
CA GLY A 211 -0.25 3.34 1.03
C GLY A 211 -0.23 4.03 -0.32
N THR A 212 0.67 3.62 -1.21
CA THR A 212 0.83 4.23 -2.54
C THR A 212 -0.35 3.92 -3.44
N VAL A 213 -0.71 2.65 -3.62
CA VAL A 213 -1.87 2.25 -4.45
C VAL A 213 -3.17 2.77 -3.85
N GLY A 214 -3.34 2.72 -2.52
CA GLY A 214 -4.51 3.25 -1.83
C GLY A 214 -4.72 4.75 -2.01
N ALA A 215 -3.68 5.52 -2.38
CA ALA A 215 -3.82 6.93 -2.73
C ALA A 215 -4.63 7.17 -4.02
N THR A 216 -4.78 6.16 -4.88
CA THR A 216 -5.66 6.23 -6.05
C THR A 216 -7.13 6.08 -5.69
N GLY A 217 -7.43 5.57 -4.49
CA GLY A 217 -8.78 5.19 -4.05
C GLY A 217 -9.70 6.38 -3.76
N MET A 218 -10.99 6.04 -3.66
CA MET A 218 -12.08 7.01 -3.48
C MET A 218 -12.28 7.46 -2.03
N VAL A 219 -11.66 6.82 -1.04
CA VAL A 219 -11.78 7.24 0.36
C VAL A 219 -10.63 8.16 0.74
N ALA A 220 -10.96 9.41 1.06
CA ALA A 220 -10.00 10.42 1.50
C ALA A 220 -9.37 10.11 2.88
N GLY A 221 -9.96 9.20 3.64
CA GLY A 221 -9.60 8.91 5.02
C GLY A 221 -10.33 9.81 6.03
N MET A 222 -9.83 9.81 7.26
CA MET A 222 -10.35 10.65 8.32
C MET A 222 -9.84 12.07 8.16
N ARG A 223 -10.75 13.03 7.97
CA ARG A 223 -10.44 14.46 7.76
C ARG A 223 -11.21 15.34 8.73
N THR A 224 -10.73 16.54 8.91
CA THR A 224 -11.47 17.57 9.64
C THR A 224 -12.59 18.15 8.78
N ARG A 225 -13.71 18.48 9.42
CA ARG A 225 -14.82 19.26 8.84
C ARG A 225 -14.51 20.74 8.81
N ASP A 226 -13.93 21.24 9.90
CA ASP A 226 -13.50 22.61 10.09
C ASP A 226 -12.05 22.62 10.59
N ARG A 227 -11.17 23.18 9.75
CA ARG A 227 -9.74 23.21 10.02
C ARG A 227 -9.36 24.19 11.12
N GLU A 228 -9.99 25.35 11.19
CA GLU A 228 -9.68 26.35 12.20
C GLU A 228 -9.95 25.80 13.60
N ARG A 229 -11.07 25.07 13.75
CA ARG A 229 -11.39 24.40 14.99
C ARG A 229 -10.34 23.33 15.37
N CYS A 230 -9.74 22.65 14.41
CA CYS A 230 -8.61 21.75 14.68
C CYS A 230 -7.34 22.52 15.07
N LEU A 231 -7.05 23.66 14.43
CA LEU A 231 -5.87 24.47 14.74
C LEU A 231 -5.92 25.03 16.17
N THR A 232 -7.08 25.52 16.59
CA THR A 232 -7.32 26.09 17.93
C THR A 232 -7.62 25.04 19.00
N CYS A 233 -7.78 23.75 18.64
CA CYS A 233 -8.08 22.68 19.59
C CYS A 233 -6.95 22.52 20.63
N PRO A 234 -7.22 22.70 21.94
CA PRO A 234 -6.19 22.65 22.97
C PRO A 234 -5.76 21.24 23.33
N THR A 235 -6.65 20.25 23.24
CA THR A 235 -6.41 18.91 23.77
C THR A 235 -5.74 18.00 22.76
N LYS A 236 -6.07 18.11 21.46
CA LYS A 236 -5.60 17.20 20.38
C LYS A 236 -5.84 15.73 20.72
N ASP A 237 -6.98 15.39 21.31
CA ASP A 237 -7.33 14.02 21.76
C ASP A 237 -7.27 12.98 20.65
N CYS A 238 -7.48 13.39 19.39
CA CYS A 238 -7.27 12.53 18.23
C CYS A 238 -5.83 11.98 18.11
N LEU A 239 -4.82 12.70 18.64
CA LEU A 239 -3.42 12.29 18.66
C LEU A 239 -3.00 11.70 20.01
N ARG A 240 -3.56 12.19 21.11
CA ARG A 240 -3.18 11.81 22.48
C ARG A 240 -4.00 10.66 23.04
N GLY A 241 -5.20 10.45 22.49
CA GLY A 241 -6.22 9.59 23.07
C GLY A 241 -7.02 10.30 24.15
N SER A 242 -8.12 9.71 24.52
CA SER A 242 -8.99 10.14 25.63
C SER A 242 -9.65 8.92 26.24
N GLU A 243 -10.56 9.10 27.19
CA GLU A 243 -11.36 7.99 27.72
C GLU A 243 -12.26 7.33 26.67
N ARG A 244 -12.50 8.01 25.55
CA ARG A 244 -13.35 7.53 24.45
C ARG A 244 -12.64 6.55 23.52
N GLY A 245 -11.31 6.66 23.36
CA GLY A 245 -10.54 5.84 22.44
C GLY A 245 -9.03 5.99 22.60
N TYR A 246 -8.30 5.20 21.83
CA TYR A 246 -6.84 5.22 21.79
C TYR A 246 -6.31 6.38 20.95
N PRO A 247 -5.07 6.82 21.18
CA PRO A 247 -4.41 7.82 20.34
C PRO A 247 -4.24 7.29 18.90
N CYS A 248 -4.18 8.20 17.92
CA CYS A 248 -3.99 7.82 16.52
C CYS A 248 -2.75 6.92 16.36
N PRO A 249 -2.89 5.66 15.95
CA PRO A 249 -1.76 4.73 15.85
C PRO A 249 -0.81 5.07 14.70
N TRP A 250 -1.23 5.91 13.76
CA TRP A 250 -0.47 6.34 12.58
C TRP A 250 0.19 7.71 12.77
N TYR A 251 -0.08 8.42 13.87
CA TYR A 251 0.34 9.80 14.09
C TYR A 251 -0.10 10.76 12.98
N GLU A 252 -1.22 10.45 12.32
CA GLU A 252 -1.82 11.32 11.32
C GLU A 252 -2.83 12.24 11.98
N TRP A 253 -2.58 13.54 11.88
CA TRP A 253 -3.49 14.52 12.45
C TRP A 253 -4.56 14.92 11.41
N PRO A 254 -5.86 14.71 11.64
CA PRO A 254 -6.91 15.06 10.68
C PRO A 254 -6.89 16.52 10.24
N GLY A 255 -6.45 17.45 11.11
CA GLY A 255 -6.35 18.88 10.80
C GLY A 255 -5.24 19.26 9.81
N SER A 256 -4.26 18.38 9.59
CA SER A 256 -3.19 18.60 8.61
C SER A 256 -3.11 17.52 7.52
N ALA A 257 -3.96 16.50 7.61
CA ALA A 257 -3.95 15.42 6.67
C ALA A 257 -4.44 15.88 5.30
N THR A 258 -3.63 15.65 4.27
CA THR A 258 -3.87 16.10 2.88
C THR A 258 -4.00 14.95 1.89
N SER A 259 -3.65 13.74 2.34
CA SER A 259 -3.79 12.51 1.54
C SER A 259 -4.16 11.34 2.44
N ASN A 260 -4.66 10.25 1.86
CA ASN A 260 -4.99 9.02 2.59
C ASN A 260 -3.79 8.06 2.72
N LEU A 261 -2.61 8.44 2.24
CA LEU A 261 -1.40 7.62 2.22
C LEU A 261 -1.05 6.99 3.58
N MET A 262 -1.28 7.71 4.67
CA MET A 262 -0.94 7.26 6.02
C MET A 262 -2.17 7.02 6.91
N CYS A 263 -3.40 7.16 6.41
CA CYS A 263 -4.61 6.96 7.20
C CYS A 263 -5.07 5.50 7.14
N GLY A 264 -4.87 4.73 8.21
CA GLY A 264 -5.28 3.32 8.30
C GLY A 264 -6.75 3.08 8.64
N LEU A 265 -7.63 4.07 8.55
CA LEU A 265 -9.09 4.00 8.75
C LEU A 265 -9.53 3.36 10.09
N CYS A 266 -8.71 3.46 11.14
CA CYS A 266 -8.98 2.84 12.44
C CYS A 266 -10.07 3.55 13.26
N THR A 267 -10.60 4.68 12.81
CA THR A 267 -11.66 5.50 13.44
C THR A 267 -11.34 6.13 14.80
N GLU A 268 -10.16 5.92 15.37
CA GLU A 268 -9.82 6.41 16.71
C GLU A 268 -9.91 7.95 16.83
N CYS A 269 -9.49 8.69 15.79
CA CYS A 269 -9.63 10.16 15.78
C CYS A 269 -11.08 10.64 15.76
N LEU A 270 -12.00 9.87 15.13
CA LEU A 270 -13.45 10.15 15.13
C LEU A 270 -14.06 9.93 16.52
N LYS A 271 -13.61 8.86 17.23
CA LYS A 271 -14.07 8.56 18.60
C LYS A 271 -13.61 9.61 19.61
N ASN A 272 -12.35 10.05 19.46
CA ASN A 272 -11.71 10.94 20.42
C ASN A 272 -12.03 12.44 20.23
N CYS A 273 -12.57 12.86 19.07
CA CYS A 273 -12.80 14.27 18.81
C CYS A 273 -13.88 14.86 19.74
N PRO A 274 -13.54 15.80 20.66
CA PRO A 274 -14.51 16.37 21.59
C PRO A 274 -15.51 17.30 20.89
N TYR A 275 -15.13 17.83 19.72
CA TYR A 275 -15.94 18.78 18.95
C TYR A 275 -16.71 18.14 17.78
N ASP A 276 -16.68 16.81 17.67
CA ASP A 276 -17.26 16.10 16.52
C ASP A 276 -16.80 16.66 15.15
N ASN A 277 -15.59 17.12 15.09
CA ASN A 277 -15.02 17.82 13.94
C ASN A 277 -14.24 16.91 12.98
N VAL A 278 -14.36 15.60 13.12
CA VAL A 278 -13.74 14.59 12.24
C VAL A 278 -14.81 13.82 11.51
N GLY A 279 -14.61 13.62 10.21
CA GLY A 279 -15.49 12.85 9.34
C GLY A 279 -14.73 11.81 8.51
N LEU A 280 -15.46 10.91 7.87
CA LEU A 280 -14.95 9.97 6.87
C LEU A 280 -15.39 10.45 5.48
N PHE A 281 -14.43 10.97 4.71
CA PHE A 281 -14.74 11.61 3.44
C PHE A 281 -14.49 10.70 2.23
N VAL A 282 -15.38 10.80 1.25
CA VAL A 282 -15.21 10.24 -0.09
C VAL A 282 -14.66 11.33 -1.00
N GLN A 283 -13.79 10.96 -1.91
CA GLN A 283 -13.14 11.84 -2.89
C GLN A 283 -13.16 11.20 -4.28
N PRO A 284 -13.05 11.97 -5.37
CA PRO A 284 -12.80 11.41 -6.69
C PRO A 284 -11.52 10.55 -6.70
N PRO A 285 -11.44 9.49 -7.51
CA PRO A 285 -10.21 8.71 -7.68
C PRO A 285 -9.02 9.62 -8.00
N LEU A 286 -7.82 9.22 -7.60
CA LEU A 286 -6.57 9.94 -7.80
C LEU A 286 -6.40 11.25 -7.01
N THR A 287 -7.42 11.74 -6.32
CA THR A 287 -7.34 13.03 -5.59
C THR A 287 -6.13 13.07 -4.64
N SER A 288 -5.89 12.02 -3.86
CA SER A 288 -4.74 11.98 -2.94
C SER A 288 -3.39 11.89 -3.67
N VAL A 289 -3.35 11.39 -4.90
CA VAL A 289 -2.14 11.37 -5.75
C VAL A 289 -1.84 12.76 -6.32
N ILE A 290 -2.87 13.45 -6.82
CA ILE A 290 -2.72 14.76 -7.48
C ILE A 290 -2.84 15.97 -6.55
N ALA A 291 -3.19 15.77 -5.28
CA ALA A 291 -3.37 16.86 -4.33
C ALA A 291 -2.15 17.80 -4.27
N PRO A 292 -2.37 19.14 -4.12
CA PRO A 292 -1.30 20.14 -4.03
C PRO A 292 -0.61 20.11 -2.67
N VAL A 293 0.08 19.03 -2.37
CA VAL A 293 0.74 18.80 -1.09
C VAL A 293 2.25 18.68 -1.28
N ARG A 294 2.99 18.90 -0.19
CA ARG A 294 4.41 18.61 -0.18
C ARG A 294 4.63 17.11 -0.38
N ARG A 295 5.10 16.74 -1.58
CA ARG A 295 5.36 15.35 -1.93
C ARG A 295 6.57 14.84 -1.17
N ARG A 296 6.49 13.58 -0.75
CA ARG A 296 7.57 12.89 -0.01
C ARG A 296 8.46 12.15 -0.99
N THR A 297 9.77 12.39 -0.90
CA THR A 297 10.77 11.73 -1.77
C THR A 297 10.87 10.23 -1.48
N ASP A 298 10.71 9.81 -0.21
CA ASP A 298 10.70 8.39 0.15
C ASP A 298 9.55 7.62 -0.48
N ILE A 299 8.40 8.26 -0.73
CA ILE A 299 7.29 7.66 -1.49
C ILE A 299 7.68 7.47 -2.96
N ALA A 300 8.36 8.44 -3.58
CA ALA A 300 8.80 8.31 -4.97
C ALA A 300 9.83 7.17 -5.13
N TRP A 301 10.77 7.03 -4.20
CA TRP A 301 11.68 5.89 -4.16
C TRP A 301 10.94 4.57 -3.96
N ALA A 302 9.95 4.55 -3.06
CA ALA A 302 9.11 3.37 -2.85
C ALA A 302 8.38 2.96 -4.13
N VAL A 303 7.80 3.92 -4.86
CA VAL A 303 7.12 3.66 -6.14
C VAL A 303 8.10 3.12 -7.19
N ALA A 304 9.29 3.72 -7.33
CA ALA A 304 10.29 3.25 -8.28
C ALA A 304 10.75 1.81 -7.99
N LEU A 305 11.00 1.48 -6.72
CA LEU A 305 11.39 0.12 -6.29
C LEU A 305 10.26 -0.89 -6.49
N LEU A 306 9.03 -0.54 -6.10
CA LEU A 306 7.86 -1.40 -6.27
C LEU A 306 7.51 -1.61 -7.74
N PHE A 307 7.67 -0.58 -8.58
CA PHE A 307 7.49 -0.71 -10.02
C PHE A 307 8.58 -1.59 -10.64
N GLY A 308 9.84 -1.42 -10.21
CA GLY A 308 10.92 -2.33 -10.60
C GLY A 308 10.64 -3.79 -10.22
N LEU A 309 10.05 -4.02 -9.05
CA LEU A 309 9.69 -5.36 -8.58
C LEU A 309 8.61 -6.00 -9.45
N VAL A 310 7.51 -5.31 -9.75
CA VAL A 310 6.45 -5.89 -10.59
C VAL A 310 6.92 -6.14 -12.02
N LEU A 311 7.77 -5.26 -12.57
CA LEU A 311 8.42 -5.48 -13.87
C LEU A 311 9.37 -6.67 -13.84
N PHE A 312 10.16 -6.84 -12.76
CA PHE A 312 10.95 -8.07 -12.58
C PHE A 312 10.08 -9.32 -12.67
N GLN A 313 8.96 -9.34 -11.97
CA GLN A 313 8.04 -10.48 -11.97
C GLN A 313 7.40 -10.76 -13.33
N GLN A 314 7.33 -9.80 -14.25
CA GLN A 314 6.93 -10.01 -15.63
C GLN A 314 8.09 -10.55 -16.48
N VAL A 315 9.26 -9.93 -16.35
CA VAL A 315 10.47 -10.34 -17.08
C VAL A 315 10.89 -11.77 -16.70
N ASN A 316 10.75 -12.12 -15.42
CA ASN A 316 10.98 -13.47 -14.90
C ASN A 316 10.14 -14.56 -15.62
N ALA A 317 8.96 -14.23 -16.13
CA ALA A 317 8.12 -15.14 -16.89
C ALA A 317 8.55 -15.32 -18.37
N LEU A 318 9.54 -14.56 -18.84
CA LEU A 318 10.02 -14.64 -20.23
C LEU A 318 11.11 -15.69 -20.39
N PRO A 319 11.11 -16.48 -21.51
CA PRO A 319 12.15 -17.48 -21.77
C PRO A 319 13.58 -16.90 -21.80
N ALA A 320 13.73 -15.66 -22.28
CA ALA A 320 15.03 -14.96 -22.29
C ALA A 320 15.62 -14.74 -20.91
N TYR A 321 14.75 -14.54 -19.88
CA TYR A 321 15.21 -14.39 -18.51
C TYR A 321 15.79 -15.69 -17.97
N ALA A 322 15.16 -16.83 -18.23
CA ALA A 322 15.66 -18.13 -17.80
C ALA A 322 17.08 -18.42 -18.32
N ALA A 323 17.39 -17.98 -19.56
CA ALA A 323 18.74 -18.08 -20.12
C ALA A 323 19.76 -17.18 -19.39
N LEU A 324 19.36 -15.95 -19.05
CA LEU A 324 20.18 -15.00 -18.27
C LEU A 324 20.47 -15.54 -16.86
N ASP A 325 19.44 -15.98 -16.17
CA ASP A 325 19.53 -16.54 -14.81
C ASP A 325 20.40 -17.81 -14.80
N GLY A 326 20.21 -18.72 -15.77
CA GLY A 326 21.04 -19.91 -15.92
C GLY A 326 22.51 -19.60 -16.15
N TRP A 327 22.83 -18.59 -16.97
CA TRP A 327 24.19 -18.13 -17.16
C TRP A 327 24.78 -17.54 -15.87
N LEU A 328 24.05 -16.66 -15.17
CA LEU A 328 24.47 -16.09 -13.89
C LEU A 328 24.69 -17.16 -12.82
N ASN A 329 23.80 -18.14 -12.73
CA ASN A 329 23.92 -19.26 -11.79
C ASN A 329 25.19 -20.10 -12.09
N GLY A 330 25.52 -20.29 -13.38
CA GLY A 330 26.78 -20.92 -13.78
C GLY A 330 28.02 -20.15 -13.34
N VAL A 331 28.00 -18.81 -13.42
CA VAL A 331 29.13 -17.95 -13.01
C VAL A 331 29.22 -17.81 -11.49
N THR A 332 28.08 -17.65 -10.81
CA THR A 332 28.03 -17.38 -9.37
C THR A 332 27.97 -18.65 -8.51
N HIS A 333 27.77 -19.81 -9.14
CA HIS A 333 27.50 -21.10 -8.46
C HIS A 333 26.31 -21.04 -7.51
N PHE A 334 25.31 -20.18 -7.79
CA PHE A 334 24.09 -20.07 -6.98
C PHE A 334 23.15 -21.23 -7.33
N PRO A 335 22.67 -22.00 -6.32
CA PRO A 335 21.91 -23.24 -6.58
C PRO A 335 20.39 -23.03 -6.80
N GLY A 336 19.93 -21.78 -6.87
CA GLY A 336 18.49 -21.47 -6.84
C GLY A 336 18.03 -20.60 -8.01
N TYR A 337 16.74 -20.31 -8.02
CA TYR A 337 16.06 -19.43 -8.97
C TYR A 337 15.02 -18.59 -8.20
N PRO A 338 14.92 -17.28 -8.42
CA PRO A 338 15.82 -16.44 -9.22
C PRO A 338 17.15 -16.14 -8.49
N ASN A 339 18.21 -15.89 -9.28
CA ASN A 339 19.47 -15.42 -8.71
C ASN A 339 19.29 -14.02 -8.10
N PRO A 340 19.79 -13.76 -6.87
CA PRO A 340 19.63 -12.46 -6.22
C PRO A 340 20.30 -11.28 -6.97
N ILE A 341 21.28 -11.56 -7.82
CA ILE A 341 21.98 -10.53 -8.61
C ILE A 341 21.09 -10.02 -9.74
N ASP A 342 20.46 -10.90 -10.53
CA ASP A 342 19.58 -10.45 -11.61
C ASP A 342 18.27 -9.88 -11.08
N PHE A 343 17.71 -10.45 -10.00
CA PHE A 343 16.59 -9.86 -9.28
C PHE A 343 16.89 -8.41 -8.87
N GLY A 344 17.98 -8.22 -8.12
CA GLY A 344 18.39 -6.88 -7.67
C GLY A 344 18.80 -5.97 -8.84
N GLY A 345 19.46 -6.52 -9.85
CA GLY A 345 19.92 -5.82 -11.05
C GLY A 345 18.76 -5.25 -11.88
N ILE A 346 17.71 -6.05 -12.13
CA ILE A 346 16.54 -5.59 -12.88
C ILE A 346 15.78 -4.51 -12.10
N VAL A 347 15.54 -4.72 -10.79
CA VAL A 347 14.90 -3.70 -9.94
C VAL A 347 15.71 -2.41 -9.94
N ALA A 348 17.04 -2.49 -9.78
CA ALA A 348 17.93 -1.34 -9.82
C ALA A 348 17.92 -0.64 -11.18
N ALA A 349 17.92 -1.39 -12.29
CA ALA A 349 17.87 -0.84 -13.64
C ALA A 349 16.59 0.01 -13.87
N VAL A 350 15.44 -0.45 -13.42
CA VAL A 350 14.18 0.31 -13.50
C VAL A 350 14.25 1.59 -12.66
N VAL A 351 14.76 1.50 -11.43
CA VAL A 351 14.96 2.67 -10.56
C VAL A 351 15.89 3.69 -11.21
N LEU A 352 17.01 3.24 -11.76
CA LEU A 352 17.96 4.10 -12.46
C LEU A 352 17.37 4.72 -13.72
N LEU A 353 16.54 3.99 -14.46
CA LEU A 353 15.83 4.50 -15.63
C LEU A 353 14.86 5.64 -15.24
N ILE A 354 14.04 5.45 -14.21
CA ILE A 354 13.14 6.48 -13.71
C ILE A 354 13.92 7.71 -13.23
N ALA A 355 15.04 7.49 -12.54
CA ALA A 355 15.93 8.55 -12.11
C ALA A 355 16.58 9.30 -13.29
N ALA A 356 17.05 8.58 -14.30
CA ALA A 356 17.63 9.15 -15.51
C ALA A 356 16.60 9.97 -16.30
N VAL A 357 15.35 9.48 -16.43
CA VAL A 357 14.25 10.24 -17.04
C VAL A 357 13.98 11.53 -16.27
N GLY A 358 13.89 11.48 -14.94
CA GLY A 358 13.72 12.66 -14.10
C GLY A 358 14.87 13.67 -14.25
N TRP A 359 16.10 13.18 -14.34
CA TRP A 359 17.27 13.99 -14.57
C TRP A 359 17.27 14.62 -15.99
N GLY A 360 16.91 13.84 -17.02
CA GLY A 360 16.76 14.30 -18.39
C GLY A 360 15.71 15.41 -18.53
N LEU A 361 14.52 15.22 -17.96
CA LEU A 361 13.47 16.24 -17.93
C LEU A 361 13.96 17.53 -17.27
N ARG A 362 14.68 17.41 -16.15
CA ARG A 362 15.31 18.57 -15.51
C ARG A 362 16.30 19.27 -16.46
N ARG A 363 17.20 18.52 -17.11
CA ARG A 363 18.21 19.11 -18.01
C ARG A 363 17.58 19.88 -19.18
N VAL A 364 16.48 19.36 -19.71
CA VAL A 364 15.81 19.95 -20.89
C VAL A 364 14.92 21.12 -20.50
N PHE A 365 14.24 21.05 -19.35
CA PHE A 365 13.14 21.98 -19.04
C PHE A 365 13.41 22.92 -17.87
N ALA A 366 14.42 22.69 -17.01
CA ALA A 366 14.70 23.60 -15.88
C ALA A 366 15.11 24.98 -16.38
N ALA A 367 14.49 26.02 -15.83
CA ALA A 367 14.82 27.41 -16.15
C ALA A 367 16.20 27.77 -15.57
N PRO A 368 17.07 28.45 -16.29
CA PRO A 368 18.28 29.05 -15.75
C PRO A 368 17.90 30.05 -14.65
N GLY A 369 18.40 29.87 -13.43
CA GLY A 369 18.11 30.77 -12.29
C GLY A 369 16.70 30.62 -11.68
N GLY A 370 15.95 29.60 -12.03
CA GLY A 370 14.65 29.33 -11.44
C GLY A 370 14.75 29.20 -9.91
N ASN A 371 14.01 30.05 -9.21
CA ASN A 371 14.00 30.07 -7.74
C ASN A 371 13.38 28.76 -7.21
N PRO A 372 14.15 27.84 -6.60
CA PRO A 372 13.63 26.63 -6.04
C PRO A 372 12.67 26.85 -4.86
N ASP A 373 12.63 28.09 -4.32
CA ASP A 373 11.76 28.49 -3.22
C ASP A 373 10.40 29.06 -3.70
N ALA A 374 10.23 29.33 -5.01
CA ALA A 374 8.99 29.90 -5.55
C ALA A 374 7.75 28.99 -5.36
N GLY A 375 7.94 27.72 -5.07
CA GLY A 375 6.86 26.76 -4.80
C GLY A 375 6.75 26.30 -3.34
N GLY A 376 7.50 26.85 -2.39
CA GLY A 376 7.37 26.59 -0.93
C GLY A 376 7.50 25.12 -0.45
N ALA A 377 7.62 24.16 -1.36
CA ALA A 377 7.49 22.74 -1.10
C ALA A 377 8.79 21.93 -1.24
N TRP A 378 9.83 22.50 -1.86
CA TRP A 378 11.00 21.73 -2.27
C TRP A 378 12.27 22.25 -1.59
N ARG A 379 12.89 21.44 -0.75
CA ARG A 379 14.21 21.76 -0.19
C ARG A 379 15.27 21.71 -1.28
N ARG A 380 16.27 22.59 -1.15
CA ARG A 380 17.47 22.71 -2.00
C ARG A 380 18.08 21.34 -2.34
N GLY A 381 17.80 20.86 -3.50
CA GLY A 381 18.33 19.64 -4.09
C GLY A 381 17.71 19.48 -5.46
N ALA A 382 18.33 20.06 -6.44
CA ALA A 382 17.76 20.35 -7.75
C ALA A 382 17.23 19.16 -8.57
N PHE A 383 17.36 17.92 -8.11
CA PHE A 383 16.86 16.69 -8.75
C PHE A 383 15.56 16.19 -8.10
N SER A 384 15.42 16.34 -6.80
CA SER A 384 14.31 15.75 -6.02
C SER A 384 12.90 16.09 -6.54
N PRO A 385 12.55 17.33 -6.95
CA PRO A 385 11.24 17.64 -7.47
C PRO A 385 10.83 16.83 -8.71
N TRP A 386 11.74 16.71 -9.66
CA TRP A 386 11.52 16.02 -10.94
C TRP A 386 11.28 14.53 -10.77
N PHE A 387 12.17 13.88 -10.00
CA PHE A 387 12.04 12.47 -9.64
C PHE A 387 10.75 12.21 -8.85
N THR A 388 10.45 13.08 -7.87
CA THR A 388 9.27 12.90 -7.02
C THR A 388 7.97 13.09 -7.81
N ALA A 389 7.92 14.03 -8.73
CA ALA A 389 6.76 14.23 -9.59
C ALA A 389 6.48 13.01 -10.49
N LEU A 390 7.53 12.43 -11.09
CA LEU A 390 7.42 11.20 -11.87
C LEU A 390 6.98 10.02 -11.00
N GLY A 391 7.59 9.82 -9.84
CA GLY A 391 7.22 8.74 -8.93
C GLY A 391 5.74 8.77 -8.54
N TYR A 392 5.22 9.95 -8.20
CA TYR A 392 3.77 10.08 -7.92
C TYR A 392 2.91 9.88 -9.17
N GLY A 393 3.35 10.34 -10.32
CA GLY A 393 2.66 10.12 -11.59
C GLY A 393 2.52 8.65 -11.97
N LEU A 394 3.52 7.82 -11.63
CA LEU A 394 3.53 6.39 -11.90
C LEU A 394 2.69 5.54 -10.93
N ILE A 395 2.22 6.08 -9.80
CA ILE A 395 1.44 5.31 -8.81
C ILE A 395 0.26 4.55 -9.45
N PRO A 396 -0.59 5.15 -10.29
CA PRO A 396 -1.73 4.45 -10.85
C PRO A 396 -1.33 3.30 -11.79
N LEU A 397 -0.30 3.50 -12.63
CA LEU A 397 0.21 2.46 -13.51
C LEU A 397 0.82 1.30 -12.72
N MET A 398 1.66 1.60 -11.73
CA MET A 398 2.23 0.59 -10.84
C MET A 398 1.14 -0.25 -10.16
N GLY A 399 0.12 0.39 -9.59
CA GLY A 399 -0.99 -0.31 -8.92
C GLY A 399 -1.81 -1.18 -9.88
N ALA A 400 -2.06 -0.68 -11.09
CA ALA A 400 -2.74 -1.43 -12.14
C ALA A 400 -1.92 -2.63 -12.61
N ASP A 401 -0.61 -2.47 -12.73
CA ASP A 401 0.31 -3.53 -13.13
C ASP A 401 0.35 -4.68 -12.10
N TYR A 402 0.44 -4.35 -10.81
CA TYR A 402 0.29 -5.36 -9.76
C TYR A 402 -1.06 -6.10 -9.83
N LEU A 403 -2.16 -5.39 -10.05
CA LEU A 403 -3.48 -6.03 -10.22
C LEU A 403 -3.50 -6.93 -11.45
N ALA A 404 -3.01 -6.44 -12.59
CA ALA A 404 -2.95 -7.21 -13.84
C ALA A 404 -2.13 -8.50 -13.70
N ARG A 405 -1.01 -8.44 -12.95
CA ARG A 405 -0.21 -9.62 -12.63
C ARG A 405 -0.96 -10.67 -11.81
N GLN A 406 -1.88 -10.26 -10.92
CA GLN A 406 -2.65 -11.20 -10.10
C GLN A 406 -3.89 -11.75 -10.79
N LEU A 407 -4.35 -11.12 -11.88
CA LEU A 407 -5.56 -11.54 -12.59
C LEU A 407 -5.54 -12.98 -13.06
N PRO A 408 -4.47 -13.53 -13.71
CA PRO A 408 -4.46 -14.91 -14.15
C PRO A 408 -4.64 -15.88 -13.00
N ARG A 409 -3.92 -15.69 -11.88
CA ARG A 409 -4.07 -16.55 -10.69
C ARG A 409 -5.51 -16.53 -10.16
N PHE A 410 -6.14 -15.37 -10.12
CA PHE A 410 -7.52 -15.22 -9.70
C PHE A 410 -8.50 -15.85 -10.71
N LEU A 411 -8.41 -15.50 -11.98
CA LEU A 411 -9.37 -15.93 -13.00
C LEU A 411 -9.30 -17.44 -13.28
N LEU A 412 -8.11 -18.05 -13.15
CA LEU A 412 -7.93 -19.48 -13.34
C LEU A 412 -8.27 -20.30 -12.09
N HIS A 413 -8.06 -19.76 -10.89
CA HIS A 413 -8.05 -20.60 -9.70
C HIS A 413 -9.04 -20.18 -8.60
N ALA A 414 -9.64 -18.99 -8.66
CA ALA A 414 -10.59 -18.54 -7.63
C ALA A 414 -11.80 -19.47 -7.44
N PRO A 415 -12.39 -20.10 -8.48
CA PRO A 415 -13.51 -21.01 -8.29
C PRO A 415 -13.22 -22.22 -7.39
N ARG A 416 -11.95 -22.59 -7.24
CA ARG A 416 -11.51 -23.69 -6.34
C ARG A 416 -11.85 -23.44 -4.88
N ILE A 417 -12.08 -22.18 -4.48
CA ILE A 417 -12.46 -21.83 -3.11
C ILE A 417 -13.74 -22.52 -2.67
N VAL A 418 -14.67 -22.78 -3.58
CA VAL A 418 -15.96 -23.43 -3.30
C VAL A 418 -15.75 -24.84 -2.73
N ALA A 419 -14.83 -25.59 -3.32
CA ALA A 419 -14.44 -26.91 -2.80
C ALA A 419 -13.53 -26.80 -1.57
N ALA A 420 -12.57 -25.88 -1.58
CA ALA A 420 -11.60 -25.70 -0.49
C ALA A 420 -12.25 -25.26 0.84
N ILE A 421 -13.35 -24.52 0.81
CA ILE A 421 -14.12 -24.19 2.03
C ILE A 421 -14.80 -25.43 2.60
N SER A 422 -15.28 -26.35 1.75
CA SER A 422 -15.96 -27.57 2.17
C SER A 422 -14.99 -28.65 2.67
N ASP A 423 -13.77 -28.66 2.14
CA ASP A 423 -12.69 -29.55 2.57
C ASP A 423 -11.36 -28.80 2.71
N PRO A 424 -11.20 -27.97 3.75
CA PRO A 424 -10.04 -27.10 3.89
C PRO A 424 -8.71 -27.82 4.09
N PHE A 425 -8.75 -29.10 4.50
CA PHE A 425 -7.58 -29.96 4.68
C PHE A 425 -7.33 -30.94 3.54
N ALA A 426 -8.27 -31.01 2.57
CA ALA A 426 -8.29 -32.02 1.50
C ALA A 426 -8.22 -33.47 2.04
N ARG A 427 -9.05 -33.77 3.05
CA ARG A 427 -9.17 -35.09 3.70
C ARG A 427 -10.44 -35.85 3.32
N GLY A 428 -11.14 -35.40 2.29
CA GLY A 428 -12.42 -35.99 1.87
C GLY A 428 -13.62 -35.49 2.66
N TRP A 429 -13.48 -34.37 3.40
CA TRP A 429 -14.60 -33.74 4.07
C TRP A 429 -15.57 -33.10 3.07
N ASN A 430 -16.82 -32.99 3.46
CA ASN A 430 -17.83 -32.30 2.67
C ASN A 430 -18.76 -31.47 3.56
N LEU A 431 -18.16 -30.48 4.27
CA LEU A 431 -18.80 -29.70 5.31
C LEU A 431 -20.03 -28.93 4.82
N PHE A 432 -20.00 -28.46 3.58
CA PHE A 432 -21.06 -27.63 2.98
C PHE A 432 -21.69 -28.26 1.73
N GLY A 433 -21.41 -29.54 1.43
CA GLY A 433 -21.92 -30.21 0.25
C GLY A 433 -21.24 -29.80 -1.08
N THR A 434 -20.18 -29.01 -1.02
CA THR A 434 -19.54 -28.41 -2.22
C THR A 434 -18.14 -28.97 -2.53
N ALA A 435 -17.65 -29.96 -1.78
CA ALA A 435 -16.30 -30.51 -1.96
C ALA A 435 -16.09 -31.11 -3.38
N HIS A 436 -17.15 -31.65 -3.99
CA HIS A 436 -17.13 -32.22 -5.34
C HIS A 436 -17.78 -31.32 -6.39
N SER A 437 -17.84 -30.01 -6.14
CA SER A 437 -18.42 -29.04 -7.08
C SER A 437 -17.68 -29.05 -8.42
N SER A 438 -18.41 -29.02 -9.52
CA SER A 438 -17.87 -28.85 -10.88
C SER A 438 -17.08 -27.55 -11.05
N LEU A 439 -17.31 -26.57 -10.18
CA LEU A 439 -16.56 -25.31 -10.14
C LEU A 439 -15.08 -25.48 -9.79
N TYR A 440 -14.68 -26.63 -9.24
CA TYR A 440 -13.27 -26.88 -8.91
C TYR A 440 -12.35 -26.80 -10.14
N GLY A 441 -12.79 -27.33 -11.28
CA GLY A 441 -12.07 -27.28 -12.57
C GLY A 441 -12.44 -26.08 -13.45
N ALA A 442 -13.37 -25.23 -13.00
CA ALA A 442 -13.81 -24.09 -13.79
C ALA A 442 -12.77 -22.96 -13.82
N HIS A 443 -12.69 -22.27 -14.95
CA HIS A 443 -11.91 -21.06 -15.13
C HIS A 443 -12.86 -19.90 -15.47
N LEU A 444 -12.67 -18.74 -14.85
CA LEU A 444 -13.46 -17.53 -15.16
C LEU A 444 -13.04 -16.91 -16.50
N ALA A 445 -11.78 -17.07 -16.87
CA ALA A 445 -11.26 -16.74 -18.20
C ALA A 445 -10.04 -17.62 -18.50
N SER A 446 -9.70 -17.75 -19.79
CA SER A 446 -8.54 -18.51 -20.27
C SER A 446 -7.98 -17.91 -21.55
N GLY A 447 -6.75 -18.27 -21.91
CA GLY A 447 -6.10 -17.85 -23.14
C GLY A 447 -6.11 -16.31 -23.32
N TRP A 448 -6.52 -15.84 -24.50
CA TRP A 448 -6.55 -14.41 -24.81
C TRP A 448 -7.50 -13.58 -23.92
N GLY A 449 -8.47 -14.21 -23.24
CA GLY A 449 -9.32 -13.54 -22.26
C GLY A 449 -8.53 -13.03 -21.06
N LEU A 450 -7.50 -13.75 -20.62
CA LEU A 450 -6.60 -13.33 -19.55
C LEU A 450 -5.78 -12.11 -19.98
N VAL A 451 -5.17 -12.20 -21.18
CA VAL A 451 -4.36 -11.10 -21.74
C VAL A 451 -5.23 -9.85 -21.94
N ALA A 452 -6.44 -9.99 -22.45
CA ALA A 452 -7.38 -8.87 -22.61
C ALA A 452 -7.70 -8.21 -21.26
N GLY A 453 -7.93 -8.99 -20.21
CA GLY A 453 -8.13 -8.48 -18.84
C GLY A 453 -6.92 -7.71 -18.33
N GLN A 454 -5.71 -8.23 -18.53
CA GLN A 454 -4.46 -7.58 -18.15
C GLN A 454 -4.25 -6.27 -18.92
N LEU A 455 -4.49 -6.26 -20.24
CA LEU A 455 -4.39 -5.06 -21.08
C LEU A 455 -5.43 -4.01 -20.72
N LEU A 456 -6.66 -4.42 -20.38
CA LEU A 456 -7.68 -3.49 -19.91
C LEU A 456 -7.24 -2.79 -18.63
N VAL A 457 -6.79 -3.53 -17.64
CA VAL A 457 -6.37 -2.99 -16.34
C VAL A 457 -5.15 -2.09 -16.48
N THR A 458 -4.12 -2.52 -17.22
CA THR A 458 -2.91 -1.71 -17.47
C THR A 458 -3.20 -0.49 -18.35
N GLY A 459 -4.10 -0.60 -19.30
CA GLY A 459 -4.58 0.52 -20.12
C GLY A 459 -5.28 1.59 -19.27
N LEU A 460 -6.19 1.20 -18.39
CA LEU A 460 -6.83 2.11 -17.43
C LEU A 460 -5.81 2.73 -16.47
N GLY A 461 -4.86 1.94 -15.98
CA GLY A 461 -3.75 2.42 -15.15
C GLY A 461 -2.87 3.43 -15.88
N THR A 462 -2.60 3.21 -17.16
CA THR A 462 -1.82 4.13 -18.02
C THR A 462 -2.55 5.46 -18.21
N LEU A 463 -3.86 5.44 -18.51
CA LEU A 463 -4.67 6.65 -18.64
C LEU A 463 -4.71 7.44 -17.33
N ALA A 464 -4.90 6.74 -16.21
CA ALA A 464 -4.88 7.35 -14.88
C ALA A 464 -3.52 7.96 -14.52
N ALA A 465 -2.41 7.28 -14.86
CA ALA A 465 -1.05 7.77 -14.66
C ALA A 465 -0.72 8.95 -15.59
N ALA A 466 -1.17 8.92 -16.84
CA ALA A 466 -1.05 10.04 -17.77
C ALA A 466 -1.77 11.28 -17.24
N TYR A 467 -3.00 11.13 -16.77
CA TYR A 467 -3.77 12.21 -16.14
C TYR A 467 -3.08 12.74 -14.88
N ALA A 468 -2.64 11.87 -13.99
CA ALA A 468 -1.94 12.27 -12.77
C ALA A 468 -0.65 13.03 -13.08
N THR A 469 0.16 12.53 -14.02
CA THR A 469 1.41 13.18 -14.46
C THR A 469 1.15 14.53 -15.08
N TRP A 470 0.14 14.64 -15.95
CA TRP A 470 -0.27 15.91 -16.56
C TRP A 470 -0.63 16.96 -15.51
N ARG A 471 -1.40 16.58 -14.49
CA ARG A 471 -1.81 17.49 -13.40
C ARG A 471 -0.62 17.87 -12.50
N ILE A 472 0.23 16.90 -12.14
CA ILE A 472 1.40 17.10 -11.29
C ILE A 472 2.44 17.97 -12.00
N ALA A 473 2.82 17.63 -13.23
CA ALA A 473 3.80 18.39 -14.00
C ALA A 473 3.33 19.83 -14.26
N GLY A 474 2.05 20.01 -14.59
CA GLY A 474 1.47 21.33 -14.86
C GLY A 474 1.32 22.24 -13.67
N ARG A 475 1.41 21.71 -12.43
CA ARG A 475 1.29 22.51 -11.22
C ARG A 475 2.60 22.55 -10.42
N ASP A 476 3.19 21.40 -10.16
CA ASP A 476 4.31 21.29 -9.22
C ASP A 476 5.65 21.63 -9.89
N LEU A 477 5.78 21.32 -11.18
CA LEU A 477 6.99 21.60 -11.96
C LEU A 477 6.89 22.87 -12.83
N ALA A 478 5.69 23.37 -13.09
CA ALA A 478 5.50 24.60 -13.88
C ALA A 478 6.28 25.81 -13.35
N PRO A 479 6.38 26.06 -12.03
CA PRO A 479 7.18 27.17 -11.51
C PRO A 479 8.70 27.00 -11.71
N LEU A 480 9.14 25.78 -12.03
CA LEU A 480 10.57 25.44 -12.20
C LEU A 480 11.03 25.48 -13.67
N THR A 481 10.14 25.79 -14.59
CA THR A 481 10.41 25.75 -16.04
C THR A 481 9.84 26.95 -16.78
N ALA A 482 10.53 27.40 -17.83
CA ALA A 482 10.01 28.37 -18.79
C ALA A 482 9.11 27.72 -19.88
N ARG A 483 9.11 26.38 -19.97
CA ARG A 483 8.43 25.60 -21.03
C ARG A 483 7.42 24.62 -20.44
N ALA A 484 6.51 25.11 -19.59
CA ALA A 484 5.57 24.27 -18.84
C ALA A 484 4.67 23.38 -19.74
N ALA A 485 4.21 23.88 -20.88
CA ALA A 485 3.41 23.10 -21.83
C ALA A 485 4.20 21.92 -22.41
N GLY A 486 5.42 22.17 -22.90
CA GLY A 486 6.30 21.12 -23.42
C GLY A 486 6.64 20.07 -22.36
N LEU A 487 6.93 20.49 -21.12
CA LEU A 487 7.18 19.58 -20.02
C LEU A 487 5.99 18.66 -19.73
N ARG A 488 4.77 19.23 -19.69
CA ARG A 488 3.53 18.45 -19.46
C ARG A 488 3.37 17.39 -20.53
N VAL A 489 3.50 17.77 -21.80
CA VAL A 489 3.36 16.84 -22.94
C VAL A 489 4.43 15.75 -22.87
N THR A 490 5.72 16.12 -22.74
CA THR A 490 6.83 15.16 -22.75
C THR A 490 6.73 14.18 -21.58
N SER A 491 6.48 14.65 -20.34
CA SER A 491 6.35 13.78 -19.18
C SER A 491 5.15 12.82 -19.29
N THR A 492 4.05 13.28 -19.86
CA THR A 492 2.85 12.45 -20.08
C THR A 492 3.12 11.39 -21.15
N LEU A 493 3.75 11.76 -22.28
CA LEU A 493 4.10 10.81 -23.33
C LEU A 493 5.06 9.72 -22.85
N LEU A 494 6.04 10.08 -22.01
CA LEU A 494 6.95 9.09 -21.38
C LEU A 494 6.20 8.09 -20.50
N VAL A 495 5.22 8.53 -19.75
CA VAL A 495 4.38 7.64 -18.92
C VAL A 495 3.49 6.77 -19.79
N VAL A 496 2.92 7.30 -20.87
CA VAL A 496 2.13 6.50 -21.84
C VAL A 496 3.03 5.45 -22.52
N ALA A 497 4.23 5.83 -22.97
CA ALA A 497 5.18 4.89 -23.56
C ALA A 497 5.57 3.77 -22.58
N CYS A 498 5.74 4.11 -21.29
CA CYS A 498 5.98 3.13 -20.24
C CYS A 498 4.79 2.15 -20.12
N GLY A 499 3.55 2.66 -20.09
CA GLY A 499 2.35 1.83 -20.02
C GLY A 499 2.16 0.92 -21.24
N VAL A 500 2.48 1.41 -22.44
CA VAL A 500 2.50 0.59 -23.68
C VAL A 500 3.54 -0.50 -23.58
N GLY A 501 4.74 -0.21 -23.04
CA GLY A 501 5.79 -1.21 -22.79
C GLY A 501 5.34 -2.31 -21.82
N VAL A 502 4.66 -1.95 -20.74
CA VAL A 502 4.05 -2.91 -19.79
C VAL A 502 3.01 -3.78 -20.50
N GLY A 503 2.12 -3.19 -21.30
CA GLY A 503 1.14 -3.93 -22.10
C GLY A 503 1.79 -4.91 -23.09
N ALA A 504 2.88 -4.49 -23.75
CA ALA A 504 3.62 -5.36 -24.66
C ALA A 504 4.24 -6.58 -23.96
N LEU A 505 4.70 -6.43 -22.71
CA LEU A 505 5.18 -7.56 -21.90
C LEU A 505 4.06 -8.58 -21.66
N TYR A 506 2.83 -8.16 -21.36
CA TYR A 506 1.70 -9.10 -21.20
C TYR A 506 1.35 -9.82 -22.48
N VAL A 507 1.42 -9.17 -23.65
CA VAL A 507 1.24 -9.83 -24.94
C VAL A 507 2.33 -10.86 -25.19
N ALA A 508 3.59 -10.52 -24.90
CA ALA A 508 4.72 -11.44 -25.06
C ALA A 508 4.60 -12.67 -24.14
N MET A 509 4.14 -12.48 -22.90
CA MET A 509 3.88 -13.61 -21.98
C MET A 509 2.67 -14.45 -22.39
N GLY A 510 1.62 -13.84 -22.94
CA GLY A 510 0.40 -14.53 -23.35
C GLY A 510 0.59 -15.50 -24.53
N GLY A 511 1.61 -15.28 -25.34
CA GLY A 511 2.03 -16.22 -26.39
C GLY A 511 2.78 -17.45 -25.84
N ALA A 512 3.18 -17.43 -24.56
CA ALA A 512 3.90 -18.52 -23.88
C ALA A 512 3.03 -19.28 -22.85
N GLN A 513 1.79 -18.82 -22.60
CA GLN A 513 0.78 -19.44 -21.74
C GLN A 513 -0.25 -20.21 -22.59
#